data_2129dca2aa194a1702086b0b2e6fb707
#
_entry.id   2129dca2aa194a1702086b0b2e6fb707
#
_cell.length_a   1.000
_cell.length_b   1.000
_cell.length_c   1.000
_cell.angle_alpha   90.00
_cell.angle_beta   90.00
_cell.angle_gamma   90.00
#
_symmetry.space_group_name_H-M   'P 1'
#
loop_
_entity.id
_entity.type
_entity.pdbx_description
1 polymer ?
#
loop_
_entity_poly.entity_id
_entity_poly.type
_entity_poly.pdbx_seq_one_letter_code
_entity_poly.pdbx_strand_id
1 'polypeptide(L)'
;MAQVAQVLGEAKVNIKAFSAPEVTGTGKLRLLVADLEGARAALKAAKIKFTEETALLLSLENKPGALKEVADLLTKARINIKCGYCTPSREGKRAIVVLTVSNTAKALTILQDQSLDEF
;
A
#
# COMPACT_ATOMS: atom_id res chain seq x y z
N MET A 1 -7.96 9.58 -11.86
CA MET A 1 -7.01 10.01 -10.81
C MET A 1 -7.38 11.39 -10.23
N ALA A 2 -7.48 12.41 -11.06
CA ALA A 2 -7.78 13.76 -10.58
C ALA A 2 -9.10 13.85 -9.81
N GLN A 3 -10.13 13.18 -10.29
CA GLN A 3 -11.45 13.17 -9.64
C GLN A 3 -11.36 12.55 -8.23
N VAL A 4 -10.67 11.44 -8.10
CA VAL A 4 -10.51 10.76 -6.80
C VAL A 4 -9.70 11.64 -5.84
N ALA A 5 -8.62 12.23 -6.30
CA ALA A 5 -7.81 13.12 -5.50
C ALA A 5 -8.60 14.35 -5.04
N GLN A 6 -9.43 14.91 -5.92
CA GLN A 6 -10.28 16.04 -5.58
C GLN A 6 -11.31 15.68 -4.50
N VAL A 7 -12.01 14.55 -4.69
CA VAL A 7 -13.04 14.09 -3.76
C VAL A 7 -12.45 13.87 -2.36
N LEU A 8 -11.30 13.19 -2.28
CA LEU A 8 -10.65 12.93 -1.00
C LEU A 8 -10.07 14.20 -0.39
N GLY A 9 -9.52 15.09 -1.21
CA GLY A 9 -9.01 16.38 -0.74
C GLY A 9 -10.10 17.26 -0.15
N GLU A 10 -11.26 17.32 -0.77
CA GLU A 10 -12.40 18.08 -0.26
C GLU A 10 -12.93 17.50 1.06
N ALA A 11 -12.84 16.19 1.23
CA ALA A 11 -13.21 15.51 2.46
C ALA A 11 -12.11 15.57 3.53
N LYS A 12 -11.00 16.23 3.24
CA LYS A 12 -9.82 16.34 4.12
C LYS A 12 -9.20 14.99 4.49
N VAL A 13 -9.26 14.05 3.56
CA VAL A 13 -8.63 12.73 3.71
C VAL A 13 -7.26 12.78 3.05
N ASN A 14 -6.22 12.56 3.85
CA ASN A 14 -4.86 12.54 3.32
C ASN A 14 -4.56 11.20 2.64
N ILE A 15 -3.99 11.27 1.45
CA ILE A 15 -3.49 10.11 0.72
C ILE A 15 -2.03 9.90 1.12
N LYS A 16 -1.76 8.80 1.80
CA LYS A 16 -0.42 8.51 2.30
C LYS A 16 0.48 7.87 1.24
N ALA A 17 -0.11 7.08 0.35
CA ALA A 17 0.61 6.44 -0.74
C ALA A 17 -0.37 6.09 -1.84
N PHE A 18 0.12 5.98 -3.07
CA PHE A 18 -0.72 5.57 -4.18
C PHE A 18 0.09 4.82 -5.23
N SER A 19 -0.61 4.02 -6.01
CA SER A 19 -0.06 3.35 -7.18
C SER A 19 -1.08 3.51 -8.32
N ALA A 20 -0.65 4.11 -9.40
CA ALA A 20 -1.50 4.37 -10.57
C ALA A 20 -0.77 3.86 -11.81
N PRO A 21 -0.77 2.53 -12.02
CA PRO A 21 -0.07 1.96 -13.17
C PRO A 21 -0.72 2.38 -14.48
N GLU A 22 0.11 2.62 -15.47
CA GLU A 22 -0.38 2.95 -16.81
C GLU A 22 -0.90 1.69 -17.48
N VAL A 23 -2.21 1.46 -17.35
CA VAL A 23 -2.87 0.33 -17.99
C VAL A 23 -3.94 0.87 -18.93
N THR A 24 -3.85 0.50 -20.19
CA THR A 24 -4.83 0.93 -21.19
C THR A 24 -6.18 0.27 -20.90
N GLY A 25 -7.18 1.07 -20.56
CA GLY A 25 -8.56 0.62 -20.36
C GLY A 25 -9.02 0.45 -18.93
N THR A 26 -8.49 -0.51 -18.17
CA THR A 26 -9.01 -0.86 -16.84
C THR A 26 -7.98 -0.78 -15.73
N GLY A 27 -7.14 0.27 -15.75
CA GLY A 27 -6.16 0.48 -14.71
C GLY A 27 -6.80 0.70 -13.33
N LYS A 28 -6.28 0.03 -12.32
CA LYS A 28 -6.74 0.20 -10.95
C LYS A 28 -5.85 1.20 -10.24
N LEU A 29 -6.46 2.23 -9.67
CA LEU A 29 -5.78 3.13 -8.78
C LEU A 29 -5.83 2.51 -7.38
N ARG A 30 -4.66 2.35 -6.76
CA ARG A 30 -4.57 1.86 -5.39
C ARG A 30 -4.15 3.00 -4.47
N LEU A 31 -4.86 3.16 -3.37
CA LEU A 31 -4.60 4.24 -2.43
C LEU A 31 -4.45 3.69 -1.01
N LEU A 32 -3.50 4.24 -0.29
CA LEU A 32 -3.42 4.09 1.15
C LEU A 32 -3.81 5.43 1.75
N VAL A 33 -4.88 5.45 2.53
CA VAL A 33 -5.44 6.69 3.08
C VAL A 33 -5.29 6.73 4.60
N ALA A 34 -5.24 7.95 5.15
CA ALA A 34 -5.12 8.14 6.59
C ALA A 34 -6.41 7.84 7.33
N ASP A 35 -7.54 8.18 6.71
CA ASP A 35 -8.87 8.02 7.30
C ASP A 35 -9.73 7.15 6.40
N LEU A 36 -9.81 5.87 6.72
CA LEU A 36 -10.54 4.90 5.91
C LEU A 36 -12.04 5.20 5.87
N GLU A 37 -12.62 5.53 7.02
CA GLU A 37 -14.06 5.82 7.08
C GLU A 37 -14.43 7.07 6.31
N GLY A 38 -13.62 8.13 6.45
CA GLY A 38 -13.81 9.36 5.70
C GLY A 38 -13.67 9.13 4.19
N ALA A 39 -12.71 8.31 3.79
CA ALA A 39 -12.52 7.95 2.38
C ALA A 39 -13.71 7.19 1.83
N ARG A 40 -14.21 6.19 2.58
CA ARG A 40 -15.39 5.42 2.19
C ARG A 40 -16.59 6.34 1.95
N ALA A 41 -16.86 7.21 2.92
CA ALA A 41 -18.00 8.12 2.83
C ALA A 41 -17.89 9.05 1.64
N ALA A 42 -16.70 9.64 1.42
CA ALA A 42 -16.47 10.56 0.33
C ALA A 42 -16.63 9.89 -1.04
N LEU A 43 -16.07 8.69 -1.20
CA LEU A 43 -16.15 7.96 -2.46
C LEU A 43 -17.57 7.49 -2.76
N LYS A 44 -18.31 7.04 -1.74
CA LYS A 44 -19.71 6.66 -1.91
C LYS A 44 -20.58 7.86 -2.29
N ALA A 45 -20.36 9.00 -1.64
CA ALA A 45 -21.10 10.22 -1.96
C ALA A 45 -20.86 10.67 -3.40
N ALA A 46 -19.64 10.48 -3.91
CA ALA A 46 -19.30 10.82 -5.28
C ALA A 46 -19.64 9.73 -6.28
N LYS A 47 -20.24 8.62 -5.84
CA LYS A 47 -20.62 7.48 -6.67
C LYS A 47 -19.44 6.82 -7.38
N ILE A 48 -18.29 6.83 -6.73
CA ILE A 48 -17.08 6.18 -7.23
C ILE A 48 -17.03 4.76 -6.66
N LYS A 49 -16.95 3.76 -7.52
CA LYS A 49 -16.84 2.37 -7.10
C LYS A 49 -15.45 2.08 -6.59
N PHE A 50 -15.36 1.33 -5.50
CA PHE A 50 -14.09 0.94 -4.93
C PHE A 50 -14.19 -0.39 -4.21
N THR A 51 -13.06 -1.04 -4.00
CA THR A 51 -12.93 -2.22 -3.16
C THR A 51 -11.85 -1.95 -2.13
N GLU A 52 -11.84 -2.74 -1.06
CA GLU A 52 -10.87 -2.60 0.00
C GLU A 52 -10.04 -3.86 0.11
N GLU A 53 -8.76 -3.67 0.35
CA GLU A 53 -7.83 -4.77 0.58
C GLU A 53 -6.96 -4.41 1.78
N THR A 54 -6.57 -5.43 2.54
CA THR A 54 -5.62 -5.23 3.62
C THR A 54 -4.21 -5.23 3.06
N ALA A 55 -3.44 -4.21 3.40
CA ALA A 55 -2.05 -4.10 2.95
C ALA A 55 -1.10 -4.27 4.13
N LEU A 56 0.09 -4.80 3.85
CA LEU A 56 1.19 -4.85 4.78
C LEU A 56 2.04 -3.60 4.63
N LEU A 57 2.39 -2.98 5.73
CA LEU A 57 3.30 -1.84 5.75
C LEU A 57 4.61 -2.29 6.39
N LEU A 58 5.69 -2.24 5.64
CA LEU A 58 7.00 -2.65 6.11
C LEU A 58 7.95 -1.46 6.08
N SER A 59 8.74 -1.32 7.14
CA SER A 59 9.84 -0.36 7.15
C SER A 59 11.14 -1.13 6.99
N LEU A 60 11.82 -0.92 5.88
CA LEU A 60 13.06 -1.60 5.56
C LEU A 60 14.21 -0.60 5.51
N GLU A 61 15.42 -1.09 5.77
CA GLU A 61 16.59 -0.25 5.54
C GLU A 61 16.68 0.07 4.05
N ASN A 62 16.95 1.33 3.74
CA ASN A 62 17.10 1.77 2.35
C ASN A 62 18.47 1.41 1.83
N LYS A 63 18.67 0.14 1.54
CA LYS A 63 19.92 -0.41 1.05
C LYS A 63 19.69 -1.49 0.02
N PRO A 64 20.67 -1.78 -0.84
CA PRO A 64 20.55 -2.90 -1.78
C PRO A 64 20.29 -4.22 -1.06
N GLY A 65 19.39 -5.01 -1.57
CA GLY A 65 19.09 -6.33 -1.04
C GLY A 65 18.03 -6.42 0.04
N ALA A 66 17.61 -5.30 0.65
CA ALA A 66 16.62 -5.33 1.72
C ALA A 66 15.27 -5.89 1.23
N LEU A 67 14.81 -5.45 0.08
CA LEU A 67 13.56 -5.94 -0.50
C LEU A 67 13.67 -7.42 -0.92
N LYS A 68 14.86 -7.82 -1.37
CA LYS A 68 15.10 -9.22 -1.75
C LYS A 68 14.89 -10.17 -0.58
N GLU A 69 15.35 -9.78 0.61
CA GLU A 69 15.17 -10.61 1.81
C GLU A 69 13.68 -10.86 2.10
N VAL A 70 12.88 -9.82 2.01
CA VAL A 70 11.44 -9.93 2.21
C VAL A 70 10.80 -10.79 1.11
N ALA A 71 11.15 -10.55 -0.14
CA ALA A 71 10.62 -11.31 -1.26
C ALA A 71 10.95 -12.79 -1.16
N ASP A 72 12.18 -13.12 -0.74
CA ASP A 72 12.60 -14.51 -0.56
C ASP A 72 11.80 -15.21 0.54
N LEU A 73 11.56 -14.53 1.66
CA LEU A 73 10.77 -15.09 2.75
C LEU A 73 9.34 -15.40 2.30
N LEU A 74 8.73 -14.49 1.55
CA LEU A 74 7.37 -14.68 1.05
C LEU A 74 7.33 -15.80 0.01
N THR A 75 8.32 -15.87 -0.86
CA THR A 75 8.40 -16.91 -1.88
C THR A 75 8.53 -18.30 -1.26
N LYS A 76 9.40 -18.44 -0.25
CA LYS A 76 9.56 -19.72 0.47
C LYS A 76 8.27 -20.16 1.13
N ALA A 77 7.47 -19.23 1.59
CA ALA A 77 6.18 -19.52 2.22
C ALA A 77 5.05 -19.66 1.22
N ARG A 78 5.34 -19.59 -0.09
CA ARG A 78 4.36 -19.66 -1.18
C ARG A 78 3.30 -18.58 -1.08
N ILE A 79 3.71 -17.39 -0.66
CA ILE A 79 2.85 -16.21 -0.63
C ILE A 79 3.18 -15.34 -1.84
N ASN A 80 2.18 -15.06 -2.66
CA ASN A 80 2.35 -14.20 -3.83
C ASN A 80 2.17 -12.75 -3.46
N ILE A 81 3.03 -11.89 -4.01
CA ILE A 81 2.86 -10.45 -3.93
C ILE A 81 1.98 -10.04 -5.11
N LYS A 82 0.78 -9.54 -4.81
CA LYS A 82 -0.16 -9.07 -5.83
C LYS A 82 0.18 -7.68 -6.32
N CYS A 83 0.62 -6.83 -5.42
CA CYS A 83 0.96 -5.44 -5.72
C CYS A 83 1.91 -4.94 -4.64
N GLY A 84 2.85 -4.09 -5.05
CA GLY A 84 3.77 -3.49 -4.11
C GLY A 84 4.22 -2.13 -4.61
N TYR A 85 4.41 -1.21 -3.68
CA TYR A 85 4.98 0.08 -3.97
C TYR A 85 5.69 0.59 -2.72
N CYS A 86 6.61 1.50 -2.91
CA CYS A 86 7.41 1.98 -1.79
C CYS A 86 7.68 3.47 -1.92
N THR A 87 8.04 4.05 -0.78
CA THR A 87 8.47 5.44 -0.71
C THR A 87 9.61 5.52 0.31
N PRO A 88 10.66 6.29 0.03
CA PRO A 88 11.73 6.48 1.00
C PRO A 88 11.23 7.33 2.17
N SER A 89 11.80 7.12 3.35
CA SER A 89 11.53 7.98 4.50
C SER A 89 12.15 9.36 4.24
N ARG A 90 11.73 10.35 5.04
CA ARG A 90 12.27 11.72 4.95
C ARG A 90 13.79 11.78 4.95
N GLU A 91 14.41 10.92 5.75
CA GLU A 91 15.85 10.92 5.92
C GLU A 91 16.57 10.04 4.90
N GLY A 92 15.83 9.29 4.08
CA GLY A 92 16.41 8.38 3.09
C GLY A 92 17.05 7.14 3.66
N LYS A 93 17.00 6.94 4.98
CA LYS A 93 17.64 5.78 5.63
C LYS A 93 16.77 4.54 5.61
N ARG A 94 15.45 4.72 5.55
CA ARG A 94 14.50 3.62 5.51
C ARG A 94 13.55 3.81 4.33
N ALA A 95 13.00 2.69 3.89
CA ALA A 95 11.98 2.69 2.85
C ALA A 95 10.70 2.08 3.43
N ILE A 96 9.59 2.74 3.22
CA ILE A 96 8.28 2.20 3.60
C ILE A 96 7.73 1.47 2.40
N VAL A 97 7.46 0.18 2.58
CA VAL A 97 6.98 -0.70 1.51
C VAL A 97 5.54 -1.10 1.82
N VAL A 98 4.66 -0.91 0.86
CA VAL A 98 3.26 -1.31 0.96
C VAL A 98 3.07 -2.52 0.07
N LEU A 99 2.65 -3.64 0.64
CA LEU A 99 2.46 -4.88 -0.10
C LEU A 99 1.03 -5.39 0.07
N THR A 100 0.43 -5.81 -1.03
CA THR A 100 -0.80 -6.59 -1.01
C THR A 100 -0.42 -8.02 -1.41
N VAL A 101 -0.76 -8.98 -0.56
CA VAL A 101 -0.31 -10.37 -0.72
C VAL A 101 -1.48 -11.34 -0.71
N SER A 102 -1.23 -12.57 -1.16
CA SER A 102 -2.27 -13.61 -1.24
C SER A 102 -2.73 -14.13 0.12
N ASN A 103 -1.90 -14.03 1.15
CA ASN A 103 -2.25 -14.45 2.51
C ASN A 103 -1.63 -13.50 3.53
N THR A 104 -2.38 -12.49 3.91
CA THR A 104 -1.92 -11.43 4.80
C THR A 104 -1.56 -11.94 6.19
N ALA A 105 -2.39 -12.81 6.77
CA ALA A 105 -2.15 -13.33 8.11
C ALA A 105 -0.84 -14.12 8.20
N LYS A 106 -0.60 -14.99 7.21
CA LYS A 106 0.62 -15.78 7.16
C LYS A 106 1.84 -14.89 6.93
N ALA A 107 1.71 -13.89 6.05
CA ALA A 107 2.78 -12.94 5.79
C ALA A 107 3.16 -12.16 7.04
N LEU A 108 2.18 -11.69 7.83
CA LEU A 108 2.45 -11.01 9.09
C LEU A 108 3.27 -11.87 10.04
N THR A 109 2.92 -13.14 10.17
CA THR A 109 3.65 -14.07 11.03
C THR A 109 5.10 -14.25 10.58
N ILE A 110 5.31 -14.39 9.27
CA ILE A 110 6.64 -14.61 8.70
C ILE A 110 7.50 -13.35 8.79
N LEU A 111 6.91 -12.19 8.64
CA LEU A 111 7.61 -10.91 8.60
C LEU A 111 7.61 -10.17 9.94
N GLN A 112 7.23 -10.83 11.03
CA GLN A 112 7.14 -10.17 12.33
C GLN A 112 8.48 -9.61 12.83
N ASP A 113 9.60 -10.14 12.33
CA ASP A 113 10.93 -9.63 12.67
C ASP A 113 11.27 -8.36 11.87
N GLN A 114 10.48 -8.02 10.86
CA GLN A 114 10.62 -6.78 10.11
C GLN A 114 9.81 -5.69 10.81
N SER A 115 10.31 -4.47 10.76
CA SER A 115 9.59 -3.35 11.34
C SER A 115 8.31 -3.09 10.55
N LEU A 116 7.17 -3.06 11.27
CA LEU A 116 5.89 -2.65 10.70
C LEU A 116 5.61 -1.24 11.20
N ASP A 117 5.50 -0.30 10.27
CA ASP A 117 5.25 1.09 10.61
C ASP A 117 3.84 1.51 10.24
N GLU A 118 3.29 2.41 11.04
CA GLU A 118 2.09 3.14 10.66
C GLU A 118 2.49 4.27 9.72
N PHE A 119 1.78 4.36 8.66
CA PHE A 119 2.07 5.33 7.62
C PHE A 119 1.41 6.67 7.90
#